data_460c88ccf1071d528a5564443d6b30e7
#
_entry.id   460c88ccf1071d528a5564443d6b30e7
#
_cell.length_a   1.000
_cell.length_b   1.000
_cell.length_c   1.000
_cell.angle_alpha   90.00
_cell.angle_beta   90.00
_cell.angle_gamma   90.00
#
_symmetry.space_group_name_H-M   'P 1'
#
loop_
_entity.id
_entity.type
_entity.pdbx_description
1 polymer ?
#
loop_
_entity_poly.entity_id
_entity_poly.type
_entity_poly.pdbx_seq_one_letter_code
_entity_poly.pdbx_strand_id
1 'polypeptide(L)'
;LYNVPSRTACDLLPSSVKVLCEHRNIVGIKEALDNMDRIKELVEISNQAGSNFLIYSGDDPTFMESLVLGAHGVISVAANIVPKSVSDICSMVRANKLSDAKELNFNNNELFRLLFIESNPIPAKWMLYKMGLIQNAIRLPLVELDGTYHDDVMLSLIHI
;
A
#
# COMPACT_ATOMS: atom_id res chain seq x y z
N LEU A 1 -4.74 -9.38 10.52
CA LEU A 1 -3.29 -9.51 10.66
C LEU A 1 -2.58 -8.40 9.88
N TYR A 2 -1.31 -8.13 10.24
CA TYR A 2 -0.47 -7.21 9.48
C TYR A 2 0.97 -7.72 9.48
N ASN A 3 1.51 -8.02 8.30
CA ASN A 3 2.89 -8.39 8.09
C ASN A 3 3.70 -7.22 7.52
N VAL A 4 4.73 -6.77 8.25
CA VAL A 4 5.62 -5.66 7.86
C VAL A 4 7.01 -5.85 8.45
N PRO A 5 7.79 -6.82 7.98
CA PRO A 5 9.08 -7.21 8.57
C PRO A 5 10.09 -6.07 8.69
N SER A 6 10.07 -5.11 7.77
CA SER A 6 10.93 -3.92 7.81
C SER A 6 10.73 -3.04 9.06
N ARG A 7 9.57 -3.17 9.74
CA ARG A 7 9.25 -2.41 10.96
C ARG A 7 9.26 -3.25 12.22
N THR A 8 8.92 -4.54 12.09
CA THR A 8 8.74 -5.43 13.25
C THR A 8 9.97 -6.31 13.49
N ALA A 9 10.90 -6.41 12.52
CA ALA A 9 11.99 -7.38 12.47
C ALA A 9 11.51 -8.83 12.62
N CYS A 10 10.24 -9.09 12.28
CA CYS A 10 9.61 -10.41 12.36
C CYS A 10 8.73 -10.61 11.13
N ASP A 11 8.88 -11.74 10.46
CA ASP A 11 8.09 -12.12 9.30
C ASP A 11 6.98 -13.11 9.70
N LEU A 12 5.73 -12.75 9.41
CA LEU A 12 4.58 -13.62 9.56
C LEU A 12 4.45 -14.53 8.33
N LEU A 13 5.02 -15.71 8.40
CA LEU A 13 5.07 -16.64 7.28
C LEU A 13 3.65 -17.09 6.84
N PRO A 14 3.44 -17.39 5.54
CA PRO A 14 2.16 -17.92 5.04
C PRO A 14 1.70 -19.17 5.77
N SER A 15 2.61 -20.04 6.21
CA SER A 15 2.26 -21.21 7.02
C SER A 15 1.60 -20.84 8.36
N SER A 16 2.04 -19.77 9.00
CA SER A 16 1.40 -19.23 10.21
C SER A 16 0.05 -18.59 9.88
N VAL A 17 -0.04 -17.86 8.76
CA VAL A 17 -1.31 -17.28 8.29
C VAL A 17 -2.33 -18.37 8.03
N LYS A 18 -1.94 -19.50 7.44
CA LYS A 18 -2.80 -20.66 7.18
C LYS A 18 -3.44 -21.23 8.47
N VAL A 19 -2.69 -21.26 9.56
CA VAL A 19 -3.24 -21.68 10.87
C VAL A 19 -4.17 -20.61 11.44
N LEU A 20 -3.77 -19.34 11.34
CA LEU A 20 -4.51 -18.23 11.94
C LEU A 20 -5.84 -17.94 11.21
N CYS A 21 -5.93 -18.20 9.91
CA CYS A 21 -7.14 -17.94 9.13
C CYS A 21 -8.31 -18.86 9.52
N GLU A 22 -8.06 -19.95 10.25
CA GLU A 22 -9.11 -20.82 10.81
C GLU A 22 -9.85 -20.16 11.99
N HIS A 23 -9.29 -19.11 12.59
CA HIS A 23 -9.90 -18.45 13.72
C HIS A 23 -10.96 -17.44 13.25
N ARG A 24 -12.21 -17.60 13.71
CA ARG A 24 -13.39 -16.82 13.28
C ARG A 24 -13.24 -15.30 13.37
N ASN A 25 -12.38 -14.77 14.25
CA ASN A 25 -12.17 -13.33 14.43
C ASN A 25 -10.99 -12.79 13.62
N ILE A 26 -10.31 -13.64 12.84
CA ILE A 26 -9.21 -13.25 11.97
C ILE A 26 -9.73 -13.28 10.53
N VAL A 27 -10.08 -12.09 10.02
CA VAL A 27 -10.81 -11.93 8.76
C VAL A 27 -9.92 -11.54 7.59
N GLY A 28 -8.61 -11.43 7.79
CA GLY A 28 -7.69 -11.10 6.69
C GLY A 28 -6.30 -10.70 7.17
N ILE A 29 -5.47 -10.41 6.17
CA ILE A 29 -4.11 -9.92 6.35
C ILE A 29 -3.84 -8.73 5.45
N LYS A 30 -3.10 -7.73 5.97
CA LYS A 30 -2.36 -6.75 5.20
C LYS A 30 -0.92 -7.25 5.05
N GLU A 31 -0.49 -7.52 3.81
CA GLU A 31 0.87 -7.92 3.48
C GLU A 31 1.63 -6.74 2.87
N ALA A 32 2.72 -6.33 3.50
CA ALA A 32 3.52 -5.17 3.08
C ALA A 32 4.88 -5.52 2.48
N LEU A 33 5.12 -6.79 2.18
CA LEU A 33 6.26 -7.20 1.36
C LEU A 33 5.90 -7.08 -0.14
N ASP A 34 6.86 -6.62 -0.94
CA ASP A 34 6.82 -6.53 -2.39
C ASP A 34 7.07 -7.88 -3.09
N ASN A 35 6.59 -8.97 -2.51
CA ASN A 35 6.84 -10.33 -2.97
C ASN A 35 5.58 -10.96 -3.57
N MET A 36 5.53 -11.04 -4.90
CA MET A 36 4.35 -11.55 -5.62
C MET A 36 4.12 -13.05 -5.44
N ASP A 37 5.16 -13.85 -5.19
CA ASP A 37 4.98 -15.27 -4.91
C ASP A 37 4.34 -15.48 -3.54
N ARG A 38 4.67 -14.63 -2.57
CA ARG A 38 3.97 -14.60 -1.28
C ARG A 38 2.50 -14.19 -1.44
N ILE A 39 2.20 -13.20 -2.26
CA ILE A 39 0.82 -12.81 -2.54
C ILE A 39 0.03 -13.98 -3.15
N LYS A 40 0.60 -14.70 -4.11
CA LYS A 40 -0.04 -15.91 -4.68
C LYS A 40 -0.34 -16.95 -3.60
N GLU A 41 0.64 -17.27 -2.76
CA GLU A 41 0.47 -18.24 -1.66
C GLU A 41 -0.62 -17.80 -0.68
N LEU A 42 -0.67 -16.52 -0.31
CA LEU A 42 -1.72 -15.98 0.56
C LEU A 42 -3.11 -16.01 -0.10
N VAL A 43 -3.19 -15.75 -1.40
CA VAL A 43 -4.44 -15.86 -2.17
C VAL A 43 -4.91 -17.31 -2.23
N GLU A 44 -4.01 -18.28 -2.41
CA GLU A 44 -4.35 -19.70 -2.35
C GLU A 44 -4.88 -20.11 -0.97
N ILE A 45 -4.26 -19.64 0.11
CA ILE A 45 -4.74 -19.85 1.50
C ILE A 45 -6.14 -19.24 1.66
N SER A 46 -6.35 -18.02 1.18
CA SER A 46 -7.66 -17.35 1.23
C SER A 46 -8.74 -18.17 0.50
N ASN A 47 -8.44 -18.66 -0.69
CA ASN A 47 -9.37 -19.49 -1.48
C ASN A 47 -9.73 -20.81 -0.77
N GLN A 48 -8.77 -21.42 -0.06
CA GLN A 48 -8.97 -22.66 0.70
C GLN A 48 -9.76 -22.42 2.00
N ALA A 49 -9.55 -21.27 2.65
CA ALA A 49 -10.25 -20.90 3.88
C ALA A 49 -11.73 -20.54 3.68
N GLY A 50 -12.18 -20.48 2.41
CA GLY A 50 -13.50 -19.95 2.07
C GLY A 50 -13.53 -18.42 2.11
N SER A 51 -14.50 -17.77 1.51
CA SER A 51 -14.58 -16.35 1.17
C SER A 51 -14.45 -15.33 2.33
N ASN A 52 -14.11 -15.76 3.53
CA ASN A 52 -14.11 -14.91 4.72
C ASN A 52 -12.73 -14.38 5.12
N PHE A 53 -11.64 -14.81 4.47
CA PHE A 53 -10.28 -14.35 4.77
C PHE A 53 -9.76 -13.48 3.61
N LEU A 54 -9.54 -12.19 3.86
CA LEU A 54 -9.23 -11.20 2.84
C LEU A 54 -7.73 -10.89 2.81
N ILE A 55 -7.19 -10.72 1.60
CA ILE A 55 -5.80 -10.31 1.38
C ILE A 55 -5.79 -8.87 0.92
N TYR A 56 -5.08 -8.00 1.66
CA TYR A 56 -4.83 -6.62 1.30
C TYR A 56 -3.34 -6.40 1.07
N SER A 57 -2.98 -5.75 -0.03
CA SER A 57 -1.62 -5.24 -0.19
C SER A 57 -1.39 -4.08 0.79
N GLY A 58 -0.18 -3.99 1.31
CA GLY A 58 0.31 -2.88 2.13
C GLY A 58 1.43 -2.10 1.44
N ASP A 59 1.70 -2.40 0.17
CA ASP A 59 2.80 -1.85 -0.62
C ASP A 59 2.26 -1.10 -1.84
N ASP A 60 2.49 0.22 -1.91
CA ASP A 60 1.96 1.08 -2.97
C ASP A 60 2.56 0.76 -4.36
N PRO A 61 3.86 0.51 -4.53
CA PRO A 61 4.43 0.17 -5.83
C PRO A 61 3.83 -1.08 -6.47
N THR A 62 3.45 -2.08 -5.68
CA THR A 62 3.09 -3.41 -6.18
C THR A 62 1.63 -3.81 -5.96
N PHE A 63 0.79 -2.91 -5.38
CA PHE A 63 -0.59 -3.29 -5.07
C PHE A 63 -1.43 -3.65 -6.28
N MET A 64 -1.18 -3.02 -7.43
CA MET A 64 -1.90 -3.32 -8.65
C MET A 64 -1.67 -4.76 -9.11
N GLU A 65 -0.40 -5.20 -9.11
CA GLU A 65 -0.05 -6.59 -9.41
C GLU A 65 -0.66 -7.56 -8.39
N SER A 66 -0.67 -7.19 -7.13
CA SER A 66 -1.31 -7.96 -6.06
C SER A 66 -2.82 -8.15 -6.32
N LEU A 67 -3.50 -7.10 -6.79
CA LEU A 67 -4.92 -7.18 -7.17
C LEU A 67 -5.14 -8.11 -8.36
N VAL A 68 -4.26 -8.07 -9.38
CA VAL A 68 -4.32 -8.97 -10.55
C VAL A 68 -4.13 -10.42 -10.13
N LEU A 69 -3.34 -10.69 -9.10
CA LEU A 69 -3.15 -12.02 -8.53
C LEU A 69 -4.31 -12.50 -7.66
N GLY A 70 -5.27 -11.64 -7.35
CA GLY A 70 -6.46 -11.99 -6.57
C GLY A 70 -6.53 -11.38 -5.16
N ALA A 71 -5.64 -10.44 -4.81
CA ALA A 71 -5.80 -9.67 -3.60
C ALA A 71 -7.10 -8.84 -3.64
N HIS A 72 -7.70 -8.59 -2.48
CA HIS A 72 -9.03 -7.99 -2.36
C HIS A 72 -8.99 -6.46 -2.36
N GLY A 73 -7.82 -5.87 -2.09
CA GLY A 73 -7.67 -4.41 -2.02
C GLY A 73 -6.28 -3.99 -1.57
N VAL A 74 -6.16 -2.72 -1.21
CA VAL A 74 -4.92 -2.12 -0.71
C VAL A 74 -5.20 -1.26 0.52
N ILE A 75 -4.25 -1.24 1.45
CA ILE A 75 -4.18 -0.26 2.56
C ILE A 75 -2.95 0.60 2.29
N SER A 76 -3.16 1.62 1.48
CA SER A 76 -2.16 2.43 0.80
C SER A 76 -1.75 3.66 1.61
N VAL A 77 -0.48 4.06 1.53
CA VAL A 77 0.01 5.37 1.97
C VAL A 77 -0.40 6.44 0.96
N ALA A 78 -0.26 6.16 -0.33
CA ALA A 78 -0.60 7.07 -1.43
C ALA A 78 -2.09 7.46 -1.44
N ALA A 79 -2.98 6.62 -0.91
CA ALA A 79 -4.39 6.93 -0.78
C ALA A 79 -4.69 8.15 0.12
N ASN A 80 -3.73 8.61 0.94
CA ASN A 80 -3.87 9.88 1.67
C ASN A 80 -3.69 11.11 0.74
N ILE A 81 -2.98 10.95 -0.37
CA ILE A 81 -2.64 12.04 -1.31
C ILE A 81 -3.53 11.95 -2.54
N VAL A 82 -3.65 10.77 -3.14
CA VAL A 82 -4.39 10.48 -4.36
C VAL A 82 -5.46 9.40 -4.17
N PRO A 83 -6.42 9.59 -3.25
CA PRO A 83 -7.42 8.55 -2.92
C PRO A 83 -8.23 8.11 -4.13
N LYS A 84 -8.56 9.05 -5.02
CA LYS A 84 -9.32 8.75 -6.23
C LYS A 84 -8.54 7.86 -7.18
N SER A 85 -7.27 8.17 -7.43
CA SER A 85 -6.40 7.41 -8.33
C SER A 85 -6.24 5.95 -7.84
N VAL A 86 -5.96 5.75 -6.55
CA VAL A 86 -5.86 4.41 -5.95
C VAL A 86 -7.18 3.65 -6.05
N SER A 87 -8.31 4.30 -5.79
CA SER A 87 -9.64 3.71 -5.91
C SER A 87 -9.99 3.34 -7.36
N ASP A 88 -9.64 4.20 -8.31
CA ASP A 88 -9.87 3.98 -9.74
C ASP A 88 -9.06 2.78 -10.24
N ILE A 89 -7.77 2.65 -9.86
CA ILE A 89 -6.94 1.48 -10.19
C ILE A 89 -7.60 0.20 -9.67
N CYS A 90 -8.04 0.18 -8.40
CA CYS A 90 -8.73 -0.99 -7.85
C CYS A 90 -10.00 -1.34 -8.64
N SER A 91 -10.77 -0.34 -9.03
CA SER A 91 -12.01 -0.51 -9.79
C SER A 91 -11.75 -1.00 -11.21
N MET A 92 -10.72 -0.48 -11.88
CA MET A 92 -10.30 -0.90 -13.22
C MET A 92 -9.82 -2.35 -13.22
N VAL A 93 -9.02 -2.77 -12.23
CA VAL A 93 -8.59 -4.17 -12.12
C VAL A 93 -9.80 -5.10 -11.93
N ARG A 94 -10.75 -4.75 -11.05
CA ARG A 94 -11.99 -5.53 -10.84
C ARG A 94 -12.84 -5.62 -12.10
N ALA A 95 -12.85 -4.55 -12.93
CA ALA A 95 -13.56 -4.50 -14.21
C ALA A 95 -12.78 -5.15 -15.36
N ASN A 96 -11.63 -5.78 -15.09
CA ASN A 96 -10.70 -6.36 -16.07
C ASN A 96 -10.17 -5.36 -17.13
N LYS A 97 -10.14 -4.07 -16.78
CA LYS A 97 -9.56 -2.98 -17.59
C LYS A 97 -8.07 -2.82 -17.28
N LEU A 98 -7.29 -3.86 -17.53
CA LEU A 98 -5.91 -3.96 -17.06
C LEU A 98 -4.98 -2.95 -17.74
N SER A 99 -5.23 -2.56 -19.00
CA SER A 99 -4.44 -1.56 -19.71
C SER A 99 -4.56 -0.19 -19.05
N ASP A 100 -5.81 0.23 -18.78
CA ASP A 100 -6.11 1.53 -18.17
C ASP A 100 -5.56 1.59 -16.73
N ALA A 101 -5.69 0.47 -15.99
CA ALA A 101 -5.13 0.36 -14.65
C ALA A 101 -3.60 0.48 -14.64
N LYS A 102 -2.90 -0.14 -15.60
CA LYS A 102 -1.45 -0.06 -15.75
C LYS A 102 -0.99 1.36 -16.06
N GLU A 103 -1.66 2.03 -16.97
CA GLU A 103 -1.34 3.41 -17.33
C GLU A 103 -1.51 4.34 -16.12
N LEU A 104 -2.64 4.25 -15.42
CA LEU A 104 -2.89 5.06 -14.24
C LEU A 104 -1.91 4.74 -13.10
N ASN A 105 -1.57 3.45 -12.88
CA ASN A 105 -0.58 3.03 -11.90
C ASN A 105 0.81 3.59 -12.25
N PHE A 106 1.20 3.49 -13.51
CA PHE A 106 2.49 4.01 -13.99
C PHE A 106 2.61 5.52 -13.75
N ASN A 107 1.54 6.29 -14.00
CA ASN A 107 1.51 7.74 -13.75
C ASN A 107 1.70 8.10 -12.27
N ASN A 108 1.41 7.19 -11.35
CA ASN A 108 1.61 7.39 -9.92
C ASN A 108 2.95 6.82 -9.38
N ASN A 109 3.77 6.15 -10.19
CA ASN A 109 4.97 5.45 -9.72
C ASN A 109 5.96 6.39 -9.01
N GLU A 110 6.14 7.60 -9.53
CA GLU A 110 7.04 8.57 -8.90
C GLU A 110 6.52 9.03 -7.53
N LEU A 111 5.22 9.25 -7.40
CA LEU A 111 4.60 9.55 -6.11
C LEU A 111 4.80 8.37 -5.13
N PHE A 112 4.59 7.13 -5.59
CA PHE A 112 4.79 5.94 -4.74
C PHE A 112 6.23 5.87 -4.22
N ARG A 113 7.23 6.11 -5.09
CA ARG A 113 8.64 6.16 -4.70
C ARG A 113 8.92 7.26 -3.67
N LEU A 114 8.42 8.46 -3.90
CA LEU A 114 8.67 9.63 -3.06
C LEU A 114 8.00 9.55 -1.68
N LEU A 115 6.90 8.83 -1.57
CA LEU A 115 6.25 8.59 -0.28
C LEU A 115 7.09 7.73 0.69
N PHE A 116 8.14 7.08 0.18
CA PHE A 116 9.06 6.25 0.96
C PHE A 116 10.52 6.70 0.88
N ILE A 117 10.78 7.94 0.42
CA ILE A 117 12.12 8.52 0.36
C ILE A 117 12.71 8.73 1.77
N GLU A 118 11.83 8.92 2.74
CA GLU A 118 12.09 8.83 4.17
C GLU A 118 11.06 7.92 4.86
N SER A 119 11.25 7.66 6.14
CA SER A 119 10.33 6.83 6.92
C SER A 119 8.90 7.37 6.85
N ASN A 120 7.97 6.55 6.36
CA ASN A 120 6.54 6.87 6.46
C ASN A 120 6.14 7.02 7.96
N PRO A 121 5.39 8.06 8.35
CA PRO A 121 4.59 8.95 7.51
C PRO A 121 5.22 10.32 7.19
N ILE A 122 6.54 10.50 7.26
CA ILE A 122 7.18 11.81 7.08
C ILE A 122 6.82 12.44 5.72
N PRO A 123 7.09 11.79 4.54
CA PRO A 123 6.77 12.39 3.25
C PRO A 123 5.26 12.62 3.07
N ALA A 124 4.43 11.66 3.45
CA ALA A 124 2.98 11.77 3.32
C ALA A 124 2.41 12.95 4.11
N LYS A 125 2.86 13.16 5.35
CA LYS A 125 2.43 14.30 6.17
C LYS A 125 2.92 15.63 5.62
N TRP A 126 4.14 15.68 5.10
CA TRP A 126 4.65 16.88 4.47
C TRP A 126 3.87 17.24 3.21
N MET A 127 3.55 16.25 2.36
CA MET A 127 2.68 16.46 1.19
C MET A 127 1.31 17.00 1.60
N LEU A 128 0.64 16.39 2.57
CA LEU A 128 -0.66 16.87 3.08
C LEU A 128 -0.58 18.29 3.63
N TYR A 129 0.52 18.66 4.30
CA TYR A 129 0.77 20.03 4.74
C TYR A 129 0.88 20.98 3.55
N LYS A 130 1.65 20.63 2.52
CA LYS A 130 1.77 21.45 1.31
C LYS A 130 0.46 21.60 0.54
N MET A 131 -0.41 20.59 0.59
CA MET A 131 -1.79 20.66 0.07
C MET A 131 -2.72 21.51 0.95
N GLY A 132 -2.27 22.00 2.11
CA GLY A 132 -3.09 22.79 3.02
C GLY A 132 -4.13 22.00 3.82
N LEU A 133 -4.01 20.68 3.85
CA LEU A 133 -4.99 19.80 4.50
C LEU A 133 -4.71 19.57 5.99
N ILE A 134 -3.45 19.70 6.41
CA ILE A 134 -3.02 19.54 7.80
C ILE A 134 -1.97 20.59 8.17
N GLN A 135 -1.70 20.74 9.47
CA GLN A 135 -0.57 21.54 9.95
C GLN A 135 0.74 20.78 9.79
N ASN A 136 1.87 21.50 9.64
CA ASN A 136 3.20 20.91 9.61
C ASN A 136 3.60 20.48 11.03
N ALA A 137 3.06 19.36 11.47
CA ALA A 137 3.30 18.82 12.81
C ALA A 137 3.46 17.30 12.74
N ILE A 138 4.59 16.84 13.26
CA ILE A 138 4.90 15.42 13.35
C ILE A 138 5.39 15.11 14.78
N ARG A 139 4.98 13.94 15.29
CA ARG A 139 5.32 13.54 16.67
C ARG A 139 6.72 12.91 16.70
N LEU A 140 7.53 13.31 17.69
CA LEU A 140 8.79 12.64 17.99
C LEU A 140 8.59 11.12 18.21
N PRO A 141 9.55 10.29 17.81
CA PRO A 141 10.92 10.61 17.36
C PRO A 141 11.03 11.03 15.88
N LEU A 142 9.92 11.07 15.14
CA LEU A 142 9.94 11.52 13.75
C LEU A 142 10.10 13.05 13.70
N VAL A 143 10.73 13.51 12.62
CA VAL A 143 10.96 14.94 12.34
C VAL A 143 10.35 15.33 11.00
N GLU A 144 10.39 16.60 10.65
CA GLU A 144 9.95 17.08 9.33
C GLU A 144 10.79 16.48 8.21
N LEU A 145 10.21 16.39 7.02
CA LEU A 145 10.91 15.95 5.80
C LEU A 145 12.16 16.81 5.57
N ASP A 146 13.29 16.14 5.29
CA ASP A 146 14.55 16.84 5.00
C ASP A 146 14.38 17.77 3.78
N GLY A 147 14.94 19.00 3.91
CA GLY A 147 14.84 20.02 2.89
C GLY A 147 15.42 19.62 1.53
N THR A 148 16.33 18.65 1.51
CA THR A 148 16.91 18.13 0.26
C THR A 148 15.90 17.43 -0.64
N TYR A 149 14.77 16.97 -0.10
CA TYR A 149 13.71 16.28 -0.86
C TYR A 149 12.52 17.18 -1.22
N HIS A 150 12.50 18.43 -0.73
CA HIS A 150 11.34 19.31 -0.90
C HIS A 150 10.98 19.56 -2.36
N ASP A 151 11.96 19.81 -3.23
CA ASP A 151 11.73 20.13 -4.63
C ASP A 151 11.19 18.91 -5.39
N ASP A 152 11.77 17.74 -5.21
CA ASP A 152 11.33 16.50 -5.86
C ASP A 152 9.89 16.15 -5.45
N VAL A 153 9.61 16.26 -4.14
CA VAL A 153 8.27 15.96 -3.60
C VAL A 153 7.24 16.98 -4.07
N MET A 154 7.60 18.27 -4.17
CA MET A 154 6.72 19.31 -4.72
C MET A 154 6.41 19.09 -6.20
N LEU A 155 7.40 18.71 -7.01
CA LEU A 155 7.18 18.43 -8.43
C LEU A 155 6.18 17.29 -8.62
N SER A 156 6.21 16.25 -7.79
CA SER A 156 5.24 15.16 -7.87
C SER A 156 3.81 15.62 -7.56
N LEU A 157 3.63 16.59 -6.65
CA LEU A 157 2.31 17.14 -6.31
C LEU A 157 1.71 18.01 -7.44
N ILE A 158 2.53 18.59 -8.29
CA ILE A 158 2.06 19.44 -9.42
C ILE A 158 1.49 18.56 -10.54
N HIS A 159 1.90 17.31 -10.64
CA HIS A 159 1.49 16.36 -11.67
C HIS A 159 0.33 15.44 -11.26
N ILE A 160 -0.21 15.64 -10.07
CA ILE A 160 -1.39 15.00 -9.52
C ILE A 160 -2.61 15.93 -9.72
#